data_4245f92cfc323e0cffac608ad594809c
#
_entry.id   4245f92cfc323e0cffac608ad594809c
#
_cell.length_a   1.000
_cell.length_b   1.000
_cell.length_c   1.000
_cell.angle_alpha   90.00
_cell.angle_beta   90.00
_cell.angle_gamma   90.00
#
_symmetry.space_group_name_H-M   'P 1'
#
loop_
_entity.id
_entity.type
_entity.pdbx_description
1 polymer ?
#
loop_
_entity_poly.entity_id
_entity_poly.type
_entity_poly.pdbx_seq_one_letter_code
_entity_poly.pdbx_strand_id
1 'polypeptide(L)'
;MVDSLVGRGHEVYSLQTRRESAPYPGLKYDDGFPDIDILFVEWRWPTYKNSGSSKFEPDLDRQTELLSYYHGKIPVVIWDCDYKVTEQDELKWPQAVIADPAFDPRSLTRNRTRLMFWTDWKKLMPVNGSSFEYGYVGNNYERPQAFERYYSFPSSQLREFGIQTTVHGNWLEVSPERESPKKLISSHMNVAFAPRLNFYDSMKRLNTFVCTTHITKPEYALRGFASPRYVENIVSNVPGLVPEEFLIPGLLGKDWIVTGSGSVVDKVKQIFSMSIDDRTSLILEQENNLKSSGVFSIDGVVDFLESLV
;
A
#
# COMPACT_ATOMS: atom_id res chain seq x y z
N MET A 1 5.57 -0.31 13.40
CA MET A 1 7.04 -0.13 13.51
C MET A 1 7.42 0.51 14.84
N VAL A 2 6.88 1.68 15.22
CA VAL A 2 7.25 2.34 16.50
C VAL A 2 7.09 1.41 17.68
N ASP A 3 5.91 0.77 17.85
CA ASP A 3 5.68 -0.14 19.00
C ASP A 3 6.66 -1.31 19.04
N SER A 4 7.04 -1.87 17.88
CA SER A 4 7.98 -2.99 17.80
C SER A 4 9.41 -2.55 18.16
N LEU A 5 9.84 -1.39 17.68
CA LEU A 5 11.15 -0.82 18.04
C LEU A 5 11.21 -0.47 19.52
N VAL A 6 10.20 0.22 20.06
CA VAL A 6 10.14 0.56 21.48
C VAL A 6 10.08 -0.71 22.35
N GLY A 7 9.33 -1.73 21.93
CA GLY A 7 9.27 -3.03 22.62
C GLY A 7 10.62 -3.78 22.66
N ARG A 8 11.52 -3.49 21.72
CA ARG A 8 12.92 -4.01 21.72
C ARG A 8 13.92 -3.09 22.42
N GLY A 9 13.47 -1.99 23.03
CA GLY A 9 14.28 -1.09 23.82
C GLY A 9 14.88 0.10 23.04
N HIS A 10 14.47 0.32 21.78
CA HIS A 10 14.93 1.46 20.99
C HIS A 10 14.18 2.75 21.35
N GLU A 11 14.87 3.87 21.26
CA GLU A 11 14.26 5.19 21.25
C GLU A 11 13.91 5.59 19.80
N VAL A 12 12.66 6.00 19.56
CA VAL A 12 12.19 6.36 18.22
C VAL A 12 11.83 7.83 18.15
N TYR A 13 12.43 8.53 17.19
CA TYR A 13 12.23 9.95 16.96
C TYR A 13 11.45 10.19 15.65
N SER A 14 10.42 11.06 15.70
CA SER A 14 9.83 11.66 14.51
C SER A 14 10.49 13.01 14.27
N LEU A 15 11.16 13.13 13.13
CA LEU A 15 11.90 14.33 12.73
C LEU A 15 11.11 15.16 11.69
N GLN A 16 9.83 14.87 11.52
CA GLN A 16 8.95 15.55 10.56
C GLN A 16 8.55 16.94 11.05
N THR A 17 8.38 17.88 10.11
CA THR A 17 7.83 19.22 10.40
C THR A 17 6.36 19.17 10.74
N ARG A 18 5.63 18.23 10.16
CA ARG A 18 4.21 17.99 10.48
C ARG A 18 4.09 17.06 11.65
N ARG A 19 3.41 17.56 12.68
CA ARG A 19 3.00 16.76 13.83
C ARG A 19 1.56 16.34 13.67
N GLU A 20 1.24 15.09 13.96
CA GLU A 20 -0.14 14.67 14.10
C GLU A 20 -0.78 15.41 15.29
N SER A 21 -2.11 15.55 15.23
CA SER A 21 -2.88 16.25 16.28
C SER A 21 -2.83 15.55 17.65
N ALA A 22 -2.43 14.27 17.69
CA ALA A 22 -2.20 13.52 18.91
C ALA A 22 -0.81 12.85 18.86
N PRO A 23 0.01 12.98 19.92
CA PRO A 23 1.29 12.32 19.99
C PRO A 23 1.10 10.80 19.99
N TYR A 24 1.88 10.11 19.17
CA TYR A 24 1.89 8.64 19.17
C TYR A 24 2.67 8.14 20.41
N PRO A 25 2.12 7.22 21.22
CA PRO A 25 2.81 6.69 22.39
C PRO A 25 4.17 6.08 22.01
N GLY A 26 5.22 6.41 22.78
CA GLY A 26 6.57 5.91 22.53
C GLY A 26 7.35 6.63 21.43
N LEU A 27 6.73 7.54 20.67
CA LEU A 27 7.40 8.35 19.67
C LEU A 27 7.80 9.70 20.24
N LYS A 28 9.09 10.02 20.21
CA LYS A 28 9.63 11.34 20.55
C LYS A 28 9.60 12.25 19.32
N TYR A 29 9.34 13.53 19.50
CA TYR A 29 9.33 14.52 18.42
C TYR A 29 10.50 15.48 18.62
N ASP A 30 11.30 15.66 17.59
CA ASP A 30 12.45 16.55 17.60
C ASP A 30 12.55 17.31 16.26
N ASP A 31 12.65 18.64 16.34
CA ASP A 31 12.78 19.51 15.18
C ASP A 31 14.27 19.77 14.83
N GLY A 32 15.20 19.31 15.65
CA GLY A 32 16.64 19.43 15.45
C GLY A 32 17.26 18.21 14.76
N PHE A 33 18.46 17.90 15.16
CA PHE A 33 19.24 16.77 14.68
C PHE A 33 19.73 15.95 15.88
N PRO A 34 18.84 15.16 16.51
CA PRO A 34 19.22 14.35 17.68
C PRO A 34 20.32 13.36 17.31
N ASP A 35 21.06 12.91 18.31
CA ASP A 35 22.00 11.82 18.14
C ASP A 35 21.21 10.50 17.98
N ILE A 36 21.33 9.89 16.81
CA ILE A 36 20.60 8.67 16.43
C ILE A 36 21.55 7.70 15.72
N ASP A 37 21.27 6.41 15.82
CA ASP A 37 22.08 5.36 15.21
C ASP A 37 21.69 5.10 13.74
N ILE A 38 20.43 5.38 13.35
CA ILE A 38 19.92 5.14 12.01
C ILE A 38 18.86 6.18 11.62
N LEU A 39 18.89 6.65 10.37
CA LEU A 39 17.84 7.48 9.78
C LEU A 39 17.00 6.67 8.79
N PHE A 40 15.67 6.56 9.04
CA PHE A 40 14.71 5.96 8.12
C PHE A 40 13.83 7.04 7.47
N VAL A 41 13.86 7.13 6.13
CA VAL A 41 13.12 8.13 5.36
C VAL A 41 12.09 7.45 4.47
N GLU A 42 10.82 7.70 4.70
CA GLU A 42 9.75 7.34 3.77
C GLU A 42 9.73 8.35 2.61
N TRP A 43 10.20 7.90 1.44
CA TRP A 43 10.34 8.76 0.28
C TRP A 43 9.06 8.86 -0.53
N ARG A 44 8.37 9.98 -0.40
CA ARG A 44 7.13 10.23 -1.17
C ARG A 44 7.27 11.25 -2.27
N TRP A 45 8.30 12.10 -2.20
CA TRP A 45 8.46 13.24 -3.08
C TRP A 45 9.91 13.35 -3.56
N PRO A 46 10.12 13.45 -4.88
CA PRO A 46 11.47 13.69 -5.39
C PRO A 46 11.94 15.10 -5.03
N THR A 47 13.17 15.21 -4.53
CA THR A 47 13.79 16.48 -4.09
C THR A 47 13.94 17.55 -5.18
N TYR A 48 13.82 17.16 -6.46
CA TYR A 48 13.96 18.09 -7.59
C TYR A 48 12.63 18.66 -8.09
N LYS A 49 11.50 18.23 -7.60
CA LYS A 49 10.24 18.86 -7.98
C LYS A 49 10.11 20.19 -7.26
N ASN A 50 10.37 21.25 -8.00
CA ASN A 50 9.73 22.52 -7.73
C ASN A 50 8.22 22.29 -7.85
N SER A 51 7.59 21.94 -6.76
CA SER A 51 6.19 21.52 -6.78
C SER A 51 5.26 22.69 -7.07
N GLY A 52 5.75 23.93 -7.03
CA GLY A 52 4.93 25.15 -7.13
C GLY A 52 3.79 25.17 -6.10
N SER A 53 3.79 24.23 -5.19
CA SER A 53 2.76 24.02 -4.19
C SER A 53 3.39 24.19 -2.80
N SER A 54 3.25 25.39 -2.25
CA SER A 54 3.71 25.77 -0.90
C SER A 54 3.30 24.77 0.21
N LYS A 55 2.37 23.88 -0.09
CA LYS A 55 1.85 22.89 0.86
C LYS A 55 2.87 21.79 1.20
N PHE A 56 3.82 21.47 0.31
CA PHE A 56 4.75 20.34 0.47
C PHE A 56 6.21 20.77 0.61
N GLU A 57 6.53 22.05 0.40
CA GLU A 57 7.88 22.58 0.46
C GLU A 57 8.57 22.35 1.81
N PRO A 58 7.93 22.62 2.96
CA PRO A 58 8.59 22.40 4.26
C PRO A 58 9.00 20.95 4.51
N ASP A 59 8.19 19.98 4.04
CA ASP A 59 8.50 18.56 4.23
C ASP A 59 9.66 18.11 3.31
N LEU A 60 9.76 18.67 2.12
CA LEU A 60 10.86 18.42 1.18
C LEU A 60 12.18 19.04 1.66
N ASP A 61 12.12 20.27 2.17
CA ASP A 61 13.28 20.95 2.73
C ASP A 61 13.81 20.16 3.93
N ARG A 62 12.92 19.77 4.83
CA ARG A 62 13.28 18.96 6.01
C ARG A 62 13.89 17.61 5.63
N GLN A 63 13.33 16.91 4.65
CA GLN A 63 13.91 15.67 4.13
C GLN A 63 15.34 15.88 3.62
N THR A 64 15.57 16.96 2.88
CA THR A 64 16.88 17.30 2.33
C THR A 64 17.87 17.68 3.43
N GLU A 65 17.44 18.44 4.44
CA GLU A 65 18.26 18.81 5.61
C GLU A 65 18.71 17.56 6.38
N LEU A 66 17.77 16.65 6.71
CA LEU A 66 18.06 15.43 7.43
C LEU A 66 19.04 14.55 6.66
N LEU A 67 18.81 14.35 5.38
CA LEU A 67 19.73 13.58 4.54
C LEU A 67 21.10 14.23 4.48
N SER A 68 21.17 15.56 4.30
CA SER A 68 22.46 16.29 4.25
C SER A 68 23.23 16.23 5.57
N TYR A 69 22.51 16.17 6.69
CA TYR A 69 23.14 16.13 8.02
C TYR A 69 23.65 14.72 8.37
N TYR A 70 22.84 13.68 8.12
CA TYR A 70 23.14 12.33 8.59
C TYR A 70 23.89 11.47 7.57
N HIS A 71 23.70 11.70 6.27
CA HIS A 71 24.34 10.90 5.24
C HIS A 71 25.88 10.90 5.36
N GLY A 72 26.47 9.72 5.37
CA GLY A 72 27.91 9.54 5.56
C GLY A 72 28.36 9.57 7.03
N LYS A 73 27.47 9.81 8.00
CA LYS A 73 27.77 9.75 9.44
C LYS A 73 27.18 8.52 10.10
N ILE A 74 25.97 8.15 9.71
CA ILE A 74 25.22 6.99 10.19
C ILE A 74 24.56 6.27 9.02
N PRO A 75 24.08 5.02 9.18
CA PRO A 75 23.24 4.35 8.20
C PRO A 75 21.97 5.17 7.90
N VAL A 76 21.67 5.31 6.60
CA VAL A 76 20.46 5.97 6.11
C VAL A 76 19.71 5.00 5.23
N VAL A 77 18.42 4.78 5.52
CA VAL A 77 17.50 4.01 4.70
C VAL A 77 16.51 4.95 4.02
N ILE A 78 16.45 4.91 2.70
CA ILE A 78 15.45 5.60 1.89
C ILE A 78 14.45 4.56 1.39
N TRP A 79 13.24 4.57 1.94
CA TRP A 79 12.16 3.68 1.52
C TRP A 79 11.30 4.33 0.44
N ASP A 80 11.45 3.87 -0.81
CA ASP A 80 10.78 4.39 -1.99
C ASP A 80 9.43 3.72 -2.21
N CYS A 81 8.46 4.04 -1.37
CA CYS A 81 7.15 3.41 -1.34
C CYS A 81 6.22 3.78 -2.53
N ASP A 82 6.63 4.68 -3.42
CA ASP A 82 5.85 5.12 -4.59
C ASP A 82 6.69 5.20 -5.89
N TYR A 83 7.90 4.64 -5.91
CA TYR A 83 8.84 4.74 -7.04
C TYR A 83 9.16 6.17 -7.44
N LYS A 84 9.44 7.04 -6.45
CA LYS A 84 9.75 8.46 -6.63
C LYS A 84 11.24 8.77 -6.54
N VAL A 85 12.05 7.87 -6.03
CA VAL A 85 13.51 8.02 -6.04
C VAL A 85 14.02 7.89 -7.47
N THR A 86 14.82 8.85 -7.90
CA THR A 86 15.40 8.92 -9.25
C THR A 86 16.87 8.53 -9.24
N GLU A 87 17.46 8.37 -10.45
CA GLU A 87 18.90 8.17 -10.60
C GLU A 87 19.71 9.31 -9.97
N GLN A 88 19.23 10.56 -10.10
CA GLN A 88 19.89 11.72 -9.50
C GLN A 88 19.87 11.66 -7.97
N ASP A 89 18.76 11.19 -7.37
CA ASP A 89 18.68 11.00 -5.93
C ASP A 89 19.63 9.88 -5.47
N GLU A 90 19.72 8.78 -6.21
CA GLU A 90 20.65 7.68 -5.92
C GLU A 90 22.12 8.14 -5.99
N LEU A 91 22.47 8.97 -6.98
CA LEU A 91 23.81 9.53 -7.12
C LEU A 91 24.11 10.56 -6.04
N LYS A 92 23.12 11.34 -5.62
CA LYS A 92 23.28 12.35 -4.55
C LYS A 92 23.50 11.71 -3.18
N TRP A 93 22.90 10.54 -2.93
CA TRP A 93 22.96 9.83 -1.64
C TRP A 93 23.60 8.43 -1.80
N PRO A 94 24.89 8.34 -2.20
CA PRO A 94 25.50 7.07 -2.64
C PRO A 94 25.65 6.04 -1.54
N GLN A 95 25.68 6.43 -0.26
CA GLN A 95 25.82 5.54 0.88
C GLN A 95 24.47 5.14 1.51
N ALA A 96 23.36 5.76 1.08
CA ALA A 96 22.06 5.40 1.60
C ALA A 96 21.62 4.03 1.06
N VAL A 97 21.04 3.19 1.89
CA VAL A 97 20.34 1.99 1.45
C VAL A 97 19.01 2.42 0.87
N ILE A 98 18.77 2.12 -0.41
CA ILE A 98 17.47 2.39 -1.04
C ILE A 98 16.68 1.10 -1.08
N ALA A 99 15.46 1.16 -0.57
CA ALA A 99 14.55 0.03 -0.49
C ALA A 99 13.21 0.35 -1.14
N ASP A 100 12.56 -0.64 -1.73
CA ASP A 100 11.19 -0.52 -2.24
C ASP A 100 10.33 -1.77 -1.93
N PRO A 101 8.99 -1.63 -1.91
CA PRO A 101 8.09 -2.70 -1.53
C PRO A 101 7.74 -3.62 -2.72
N ALA A 102 8.75 -4.10 -3.44
CA ALA A 102 8.60 -4.99 -4.58
C ALA A 102 9.33 -6.32 -4.38
N PHE A 103 8.78 -7.41 -4.92
CA PHE A 103 9.47 -8.70 -4.95
C PHE A 103 10.69 -8.68 -5.86
N ASP A 104 10.63 -7.89 -6.95
CA ASP A 104 11.75 -7.55 -7.82
C ASP A 104 12.04 -6.04 -7.69
N PRO A 105 12.88 -5.62 -6.72
CA PRO A 105 13.20 -4.22 -6.51
C PRO A 105 13.78 -3.55 -7.75
N ARG A 106 13.47 -2.26 -7.95
CA ARG A 106 14.05 -1.48 -9.05
C ARG A 106 15.58 -1.45 -8.94
N SER A 107 16.23 -1.39 -10.09
CA SER A 107 17.65 -1.09 -10.19
C SER A 107 17.78 0.07 -11.18
N LEU A 108 18.24 1.24 -10.72
CA LEU A 108 18.53 2.40 -11.56
C LEU A 108 20.06 2.51 -11.72
N THR A 109 20.74 3.09 -10.75
CA THR A 109 22.22 3.17 -10.74
C THR A 109 22.83 2.07 -9.89
N ARG A 110 22.06 1.44 -9.01
CA ARG A 110 22.47 0.37 -8.10
C ARG A 110 21.30 -0.53 -7.71
N ASN A 111 21.60 -1.68 -7.16
CA ASN A 111 20.59 -2.59 -6.64
C ASN A 111 19.92 -1.99 -5.39
N ARG A 112 18.60 -2.11 -5.33
CA ARG A 112 17.79 -1.72 -4.18
C ARG A 112 17.46 -2.92 -3.31
N THR A 113 17.18 -2.67 -2.05
CA THR A 113 16.75 -3.67 -1.09
C THR A 113 15.24 -3.84 -1.13
N ARG A 114 14.76 -5.07 -0.97
CA ARG A 114 13.35 -5.34 -0.76
C ARG A 114 12.95 -4.95 0.65
N LEU A 115 11.95 -4.07 0.79
CA LEU A 115 11.35 -3.72 2.06
C LEU A 115 9.84 -3.53 1.87
N MET A 116 9.06 -4.58 2.09
CA MET A 116 7.61 -4.58 1.88
C MET A 116 6.88 -3.69 2.87
N PHE A 117 5.63 -3.35 2.58
CA PHE A 117 4.71 -2.89 3.61
C PHE A 117 4.53 -4.01 4.64
N TRP A 118 4.44 -3.65 5.90
CA TRP A 118 4.47 -4.58 7.04
C TRP A 118 3.22 -4.51 7.89
N THR A 119 2.99 -5.53 8.69
CA THR A 119 1.91 -5.61 9.66
C THR A 119 2.30 -6.50 10.85
N ASP A 120 1.66 -6.25 11.98
CA ASP A 120 1.68 -7.11 13.17
C ASP A 120 0.59 -8.20 13.14
N TRP A 121 -0.15 -8.30 12.04
CA TRP A 121 -1.26 -9.25 11.79
C TRP A 121 -2.46 -9.09 12.73
N LYS A 122 -2.50 -8.05 13.55
CA LYS A 122 -3.61 -7.79 14.44
C LYS A 122 -4.86 -7.42 13.65
N LYS A 123 -5.94 -8.20 13.86
CA LYS A 123 -7.22 -7.93 13.22
C LYS A 123 -7.89 -6.71 13.83
N LEU A 124 -8.40 -5.83 12.98
CA LEU A 124 -9.08 -4.60 13.39
C LEU A 124 -10.57 -4.83 13.65
N MET A 125 -11.17 -5.80 12.96
CA MET A 125 -12.61 -6.08 13.01
C MET A 125 -12.85 -7.58 12.86
N PRO A 126 -14.00 -8.11 13.34
CA PRO A 126 -14.41 -9.49 13.05
C PRO A 126 -14.73 -9.67 11.56
N VAL A 127 -14.80 -10.92 11.10
CA VAL A 127 -15.24 -11.25 9.74
C VAL A 127 -16.69 -10.84 9.54
N ASN A 128 -16.98 -10.12 8.46
CA ASN A 128 -18.33 -9.72 8.11
C ASN A 128 -19.01 -10.77 7.24
N GLY A 129 -20.09 -11.36 7.77
CA GLY A 129 -20.89 -12.38 7.07
C GLY A 129 -22.01 -11.81 6.18
N SER A 130 -22.32 -10.50 6.29
CA SER A 130 -23.52 -9.90 5.67
C SER A 130 -23.22 -8.95 4.53
N SER A 131 -22.10 -9.14 3.85
CA SER A 131 -21.68 -8.25 2.75
C SER A 131 -22.40 -8.56 1.44
N PHE A 132 -22.84 -7.52 0.72
CA PHE A 132 -23.45 -7.56 -0.60
C PHE A 132 -22.69 -6.69 -1.61
N GLU A 133 -21.46 -6.31 -1.29
CA GLU A 133 -20.67 -5.44 -2.13
C GLU A 133 -19.33 -6.07 -2.50
N TYR A 134 -18.98 -5.98 -3.77
CA TYR A 134 -17.63 -6.18 -4.28
C TYR A 134 -16.98 -4.82 -4.44
N GLY A 135 -15.80 -4.60 -3.85
CA GLY A 135 -15.32 -3.24 -3.79
C GLY A 135 -13.82 -3.01 -3.83
N TYR A 136 -13.48 -1.74 -3.97
CA TYR A 136 -12.11 -1.25 -3.94
C TYR A 136 -12.02 0.07 -3.17
N VAL A 137 -10.96 0.22 -2.38
CA VAL A 137 -10.62 1.48 -1.71
C VAL A 137 -9.24 1.93 -2.19
N GLY A 138 -9.20 3.05 -2.90
CA GLY A 138 -7.95 3.63 -3.42
C GLY A 138 -8.20 4.56 -4.59
N ASN A 139 -7.22 5.42 -4.90
CA ASN A 139 -7.34 6.42 -5.95
C ASN A 139 -6.98 5.84 -7.33
N ASN A 140 -7.49 6.49 -8.39
CA ASN A 140 -7.08 6.19 -9.76
C ASN A 140 -5.71 6.83 -10.05
N TYR A 141 -4.66 6.08 -9.77
CA TYR A 141 -3.29 6.45 -10.15
C TYR A 141 -2.81 5.53 -11.27
N GLU A 142 -3.05 5.92 -12.54
CA GLU A 142 -2.55 5.20 -13.74
C GLU A 142 -2.98 3.72 -13.83
N ARG A 143 -4.18 3.39 -13.37
CA ARG A 143 -4.71 2.01 -13.39
C ARG A 143 -6.10 1.86 -14.03
N PRO A 144 -6.47 2.66 -15.05
CA PRO A 144 -7.82 2.60 -15.63
C PRO A 144 -8.11 1.23 -16.29
N GLN A 145 -7.12 0.63 -16.96
CA GLN A 145 -7.28 -0.66 -17.63
C GLN A 145 -7.51 -1.81 -16.63
N ALA A 146 -6.77 -1.82 -15.52
CA ALA A 146 -6.98 -2.81 -14.46
C ALA A 146 -8.35 -2.63 -13.80
N PHE A 147 -8.78 -1.38 -13.59
CA PHE A 147 -10.12 -1.10 -13.09
C PHE A 147 -11.20 -1.60 -14.05
N GLU A 148 -11.10 -1.30 -15.34
CA GLU A 148 -12.07 -1.77 -16.33
C GLU A 148 -12.16 -3.30 -16.32
N ARG A 149 -11.02 -3.98 -16.38
CA ARG A 149 -10.94 -5.45 -16.45
C ARG A 149 -11.52 -6.13 -15.22
N TYR A 150 -11.25 -5.62 -14.03
CA TYR A 150 -11.51 -6.32 -12.77
C TYR A 150 -12.68 -5.75 -11.96
N TYR A 151 -13.16 -4.54 -12.26
CA TYR A 151 -14.29 -3.93 -11.54
C TYR A 151 -15.43 -3.53 -12.47
N SER A 152 -15.15 -2.83 -13.55
CA SER A 152 -16.20 -2.31 -14.42
C SER A 152 -16.88 -3.41 -15.23
N PHE A 153 -16.11 -4.23 -15.95
CA PHE A 153 -16.69 -5.27 -16.81
C PHE A 153 -17.46 -6.35 -16.01
N PRO A 154 -17.01 -6.82 -14.83
CA PRO A 154 -17.78 -7.79 -14.05
C PRO A 154 -19.03 -7.18 -13.39
N SER A 155 -19.13 -5.86 -13.24
CA SER A 155 -20.16 -5.20 -12.42
C SER A 155 -21.60 -5.49 -12.84
N SER A 156 -21.88 -5.59 -14.13
CA SER A 156 -23.23 -5.90 -14.63
C SER A 156 -23.68 -7.31 -14.23
N GLN A 157 -22.81 -8.31 -14.41
CA GLN A 157 -23.11 -9.68 -14.06
C GLN A 157 -23.21 -9.86 -12.52
N LEU A 158 -22.36 -9.20 -11.75
CA LEU A 158 -22.43 -9.21 -10.29
C LEU A 158 -23.74 -8.62 -9.78
N ARG A 159 -24.23 -7.54 -10.41
CA ARG A 159 -25.51 -6.92 -10.07
C ARG A 159 -26.70 -7.87 -10.27
N GLU A 160 -26.69 -8.72 -11.30
CA GLU A 160 -27.73 -9.74 -11.52
C GLU A 160 -27.81 -10.74 -10.36
N PHE A 161 -26.72 -10.93 -9.61
CA PHE A 161 -26.66 -11.74 -8.39
C PHE A 161 -26.90 -10.95 -7.12
N GLY A 162 -27.30 -9.68 -7.21
CA GLY A 162 -27.54 -8.83 -6.05
C GLY A 162 -26.25 -8.27 -5.42
N ILE A 163 -25.10 -8.39 -6.08
CA ILE A 163 -23.82 -7.89 -5.59
C ILE A 163 -23.52 -6.55 -6.27
N GLN A 164 -23.46 -5.48 -5.47
CA GLN A 164 -23.11 -4.15 -5.98
C GLN A 164 -21.59 -3.99 -6.07
N THR A 165 -21.13 -3.36 -7.16
CA THR A 165 -19.72 -2.96 -7.27
C THR A 165 -19.55 -1.53 -6.79
N THR A 166 -18.67 -1.29 -5.78
CA THR A 166 -18.43 0.03 -5.21
C THR A 166 -16.94 0.35 -5.15
N VAL A 167 -16.57 1.57 -5.54
CA VAL A 167 -15.18 2.03 -5.58
C VAL A 167 -15.05 3.36 -4.86
N HIS A 168 -14.20 3.40 -3.83
CA HIS A 168 -13.88 4.61 -3.07
C HIS A 168 -12.55 5.23 -3.52
N GLY A 169 -12.54 6.54 -3.67
CA GLY A 169 -11.33 7.30 -4.04
C GLY A 169 -11.59 8.39 -5.07
N ASN A 170 -10.51 9.03 -5.52
CA ASN A 170 -10.58 10.06 -6.56
C ASN A 170 -10.56 9.38 -7.95
N TRP A 171 -11.70 8.95 -8.42
CA TRP A 171 -11.87 8.25 -9.71
C TRP A 171 -12.43 9.15 -10.80
N LEU A 172 -13.36 10.02 -10.44
CA LEU A 172 -14.14 10.85 -11.37
C LEU A 172 -13.70 12.32 -11.38
N GLU A 173 -12.90 12.77 -10.42
CA GLU A 173 -12.50 14.17 -10.35
C GLU A 173 -11.34 14.48 -11.29
N VAL A 174 -11.56 15.44 -12.19
CA VAL A 174 -10.50 16.15 -12.90
C VAL A 174 -10.00 17.24 -11.98
N SER A 175 -8.76 17.17 -11.51
CA SER A 175 -8.09 18.36 -10.99
C SER A 175 -7.62 19.17 -12.20
N PRO A 176 -8.14 20.38 -12.45
CA PRO A 176 -7.70 21.22 -13.57
C PRO A 176 -6.23 21.61 -13.48
N GLU A 177 -5.61 21.48 -12.30
CA GLU A 177 -4.23 21.88 -12.02
C GLU A 177 -3.20 20.78 -12.21
N ARG A 178 -3.61 19.57 -12.53
CA ARG A 178 -2.70 18.46 -12.82
C ARG A 178 -3.02 17.91 -14.20
N GLU A 179 -2.14 18.13 -15.14
CA GLU A 179 -1.99 17.35 -16.38
C GLU A 179 -1.62 15.88 -16.06
N SER A 180 -2.30 15.30 -15.09
CA SER A 180 -2.20 13.87 -14.87
C SER A 180 -3.06 13.18 -15.91
N PRO A 181 -2.58 12.11 -16.56
CA PRO A 181 -3.40 11.28 -17.44
C PRO A 181 -4.43 10.45 -16.65
N LYS A 182 -5.10 11.08 -15.69
CA LYS A 182 -6.30 10.56 -15.08
C LYS A 182 -7.37 10.62 -16.15
N LYS A 183 -7.37 9.65 -17.06
CA LYS A 183 -8.53 9.44 -17.89
C LYS A 183 -9.70 9.23 -16.96
N LEU A 184 -10.62 10.18 -16.97
CA LEU A 184 -11.94 9.99 -16.40
C LEU A 184 -12.49 8.71 -16.99
N ILE A 185 -12.78 7.79 -16.13
CA ILE A 185 -13.59 6.65 -16.49
C ILE A 185 -14.98 7.24 -16.66
N SER A 186 -15.41 7.36 -17.92
CA SER A 186 -16.78 7.74 -18.24
C SER A 186 -17.71 6.79 -17.49
N SER A 187 -18.75 7.33 -16.88
CA SER A 187 -19.71 6.66 -16.01
C SER A 187 -19.96 5.19 -16.38
N HIS A 188 -19.42 4.28 -15.60
CA HIS A 188 -19.74 2.87 -15.68
C HIS A 188 -21.06 2.66 -14.92
N MET A 189 -22.15 2.47 -15.62
CA MET A 189 -23.53 2.47 -15.08
C MET A 189 -23.78 1.51 -13.91
N ASN A 190 -22.95 0.49 -13.75
CA ASN A 190 -23.11 -0.53 -12.71
C ASN A 190 -22.07 -0.43 -11.57
N VAL A 191 -21.23 0.61 -11.56
CA VAL A 191 -20.26 0.86 -10.51
C VAL A 191 -20.65 2.10 -9.73
N ALA A 192 -20.79 1.97 -8.42
CA ALA A 192 -20.98 3.11 -7.51
C ALA A 192 -19.62 3.72 -7.17
N PHE A 193 -19.44 5.00 -7.48
CA PHE A 193 -18.24 5.75 -7.10
C PHE A 193 -18.52 6.57 -5.85
N ALA A 194 -17.63 6.45 -4.86
CA ALA A 194 -17.75 7.12 -3.59
C ALA A 194 -16.47 7.92 -3.27
N PRO A 195 -16.56 8.97 -2.45
CA PRO A 195 -15.44 9.82 -2.10
C PRO A 195 -14.28 9.06 -1.47
N ARG A 196 -13.10 9.70 -1.50
CA ARG A 196 -11.92 9.23 -0.77
C ARG A 196 -12.22 9.18 0.74
N LEU A 197 -11.78 8.11 1.38
CA LEU A 197 -11.86 7.90 2.83
C LEU A 197 -10.51 8.24 3.48
N ASN A 198 -10.55 8.60 4.77
CA ASN A 198 -9.36 8.59 5.61
C ASN A 198 -8.92 7.13 5.88
N PHE A 199 -7.76 6.94 6.50
CA PHE A 199 -7.21 5.61 6.73
C PHE A 199 -8.16 4.71 7.56
N TYR A 200 -8.69 5.24 8.66
CA TYR A 200 -9.53 4.47 9.58
C TYR A 200 -10.85 4.03 8.94
N ASP A 201 -11.50 4.94 8.23
CA ASP A 201 -12.74 4.65 7.51
C ASP A 201 -12.49 3.71 6.32
N SER A 202 -11.29 3.78 5.70
CA SER A 202 -10.87 2.84 4.67
C SER A 202 -10.82 1.41 5.18
N MET A 203 -10.26 1.18 6.38
CA MET A 203 -10.20 -0.15 6.99
C MET A 203 -11.59 -0.70 7.32
N LYS A 204 -12.46 0.12 7.90
CA LYS A 204 -13.85 -0.24 8.17
C LYS A 204 -14.60 -0.57 6.89
N ARG A 205 -14.38 0.24 5.84
CA ARG A 205 -15.04 0.05 4.56
C ARG A 205 -14.57 -1.22 3.83
N LEU A 206 -13.30 -1.56 3.89
CA LEU A 206 -12.80 -2.84 3.38
C LEU A 206 -13.56 -4.02 3.99
N ASN A 207 -13.77 -4.03 5.29
CA ASN A 207 -14.49 -5.11 6.00
C ASN A 207 -15.93 -5.31 5.51
N THR A 208 -16.55 -4.29 4.88
CA THR A 208 -17.92 -4.41 4.35
C THR A 208 -18.01 -5.07 2.98
N PHE A 209 -16.89 -5.37 2.33
CA PHE A 209 -16.90 -6.01 1.01
C PHE A 209 -16.93 -7.54 1.11
N VAL A 210 -17.55 -8.18 0.13
CA VAL A 210 -17.44 -9.63 -0.08
C VAL A 210 -15.98 -10.03 -0.27
N CYS A 211 -15.30 -9.31 -1.14
CA CYS A 211 -13.86 -9.38 -1.40
C CYS A 211 -13.40 -8.15 -2.20
N THR A 212 -12.09 -8.05 -2.40
CA THR A 212 -11.48 -7.02 -3.25
C THR A 212 -10.56 -7.70 -4.29
N THR A 213 -10.33 -7.03 -5.44
CA THR A 213 -9.25 -7.42 -6.37
C THR A 213 -8.12 -6.40 -6.27
N HIS A 214 -6.89 -6.88 -6.09
CA HIS A 214 -5.71 -6.03 -6.01
C HIS A 214 -5.34 -5.49 -7.39
N ILE A 215 -5.74 -4.26 -7.68
CA ILE A 215 -5.34 -3.57 -8.91
C ILE A 215 -4.19 -2.61 -8.67
N THR A 216 -3.25 -2.59 -9.59
CA THR A 216 -2.05 -1.75 -9.50
C THR A 216 -1.65 -1.24 -10.89
N LYS A 217 -0.63 -0.40 -10.96
CA LYS A 217 -0.04 0.02 -12.22
C LYS A 217 0.65 -1.17 -12.91
N PRO A 218 0.72 -1.20 -14.26
CA PRO A 218 1.40 -2.29 -14.96
C PRO A 218 2.86 -2.49 -14.53
N GLU A 219 3.63 -1.41 -14.37
CA GLU A 219 5.02 -1.49 -13.88
C GLU A 219 5.10 -2.11 -12.49
N TYR A 220 4.16 -1.77 -11.60
CA TYR A 220 4.13 -2.33 -10.24
C TYR A 220 3.79 -3.82 -10.26
N ALA A 221 2.84 -4.23 -11.10
CA ALA A 221 2.49 -5.63 -11.25
C ALA A 221 3.68 -6.48 -11.73
N LEU A 222 4.39 -6.01 -12.77
CA LEU A 222 5.55 -6.69 -13.35
C LEU A 222 6.72 -6.87 -12.36
N ARG A 223 6.84 -5.99 -11.37
CA ARG A 223 7.86 -6.08 -10.32
C ARG A 223 7.35 -6.71 -9.03
N GLY A 224 6.09 -7.07 -8.98
CA GLY A 224 5.46 -7.55 -7.76
C GLY A 224 5.49 -6.51 -6.64
N PHE A 225 5.22 -5.24 -6.98
CA PHE A 225 5.06 -4.18 -5.98
C PHE A 225 3.79 -4.44 -5.16
N ALA A 226 4.00 -4.97 -3.96
CA ALA A 226 2.89 -5.25 -3.04
C ALA A 226 2.44 -3.96 -2.35
N SER A 227 1.34 -3.41 -2.81
CA SER A 227 0.73 -2.24 -2.16
C SER A 227 0.28 -2.59 -0.73
N PRO A 228 0.09 -1.59 0.15
CA PRO A 228 -0.39 -1.86 1.51
C PRO A 228 -1.73 -2.61 1.55
N ARG A 229 -2.51 -2.61 0.46
CA ARG A 229 -3.81 -3.31 0.39
C ARG A 229 -3.73 -4.80 0.67
N TYR A 230 -2.60 -5.46 0.36
CA TYR A 230 -2.44 -6.87 0.69
C TYR A 230 -2.53 -7.14 2.20
N VAL A 231 -1.83 -6.34 3.00
CA VAL A 231 -1.89 -6.47 4.46
C VAL A 231 -3.14 -5.83 5.05
N GLU A 232 -3.59 -4.70 4.51
CA GLU A 232 -4.81 -4.01 4.96
C GLU A 232 -6.07 -4.88 4.81
N ASN A 233 -6.18 -5.65 3.73
CA ASN A 233 -7.26 -6.61 3.54
C ASN A 233 -7.26 -7.66 4.64
N ILE A 234 -6.10 -8.24 4.94
CA ILE A 234 -5.98 -9.27 5.97
C ILE A 234 -6.35 -8.72 7.34
N VAL A 235 -5.83 -7.56 7.73
CA VAL A 235 -6.15 -6.97 9.05
C VAL A 235 -7.60 -6.46 9.12
N SER A 236 -8.23 -6.14 7.99
CA SER A 236 -9.64 -5.79 7.89
C SER A 236 -10.58 -7.00 7.71
N ASN A 237 -10.05 -8.21 7.72
CA ASN A 237 -10.81 -9.45 7.51
C ASN A 237 -11.67 -9.44 6.24
N VAL A 238 -11.08 -9.09 5.11
CA VAL A 238 -11.69 -9.17 3.78
C VAL A 238 -10.82 -10.00 2.84
N PRO A 239 -11.38 -10.99 2.11
CA PRO A 239 -10.63 -11.77 1.14
C PRO A 239 -10.12 -10.91 -0.03
N GLY A 240 -8.95 -11.26 -0.55
CA GLY A 240 -8.36 -10.64 -1.73
C GLY A 240 -8.30 -11.57 -2.94
N LEU A 241 -8.43 -11.00 -4.14
CA LEU A 241 -8.17 -11.66 -5.42
C LEU A 241 -6.93 -11.01 -6.06
N VAL A 242 -6.09 -11.81 -6.71
CA VAL A 242 -4.84 -11.35 -7.34
C VAL A 242 -4.92 -11.50 -8.85
N PRO A 243 -4.72 -10.43 -9.63
CA PRO A 243 -4.59 -10.52 -11.08
C PRO A 243 -3.44 -11.41 -11.53
N GLU A 244 -3.63 -12.13 -12.63
CA GLU A 244 -2.62 -13.03 -13.20
C GLU A 244 -1.33 -12.33 -13.65
N GLU A 245 -1.44 -11.05 -14.01
CA GLU A 245 -0.30 -10.23 -14.45
C GLU A 245 0.63 -9.79 -13.30
N PHE A 246 0.24 -10.02 -12.04
CA PHE A 246 1.12 -9.71 -10.91
C PHE A 246 2.30 -10.68 -10.87
N LEU A 247 3.51 -10.20 -10.64
CA LEU A 247 4.74 -11.03 -10.66
C LEU A 247 4.61 -12.33 -9.86
N ILE A 248 3.91 -12.27 -8.72
CA ILE A 248 3.62 -13.43 -7.88
C ILE A 248 2.10 -13.60 -7.75
N PRO A 249 1.40 -14.06 -8.80
CA PRO A 249 -0.06 -14.06 -8.82
C PRO A 249 -0.66 -14.96 -7.73
N GLY A 250 0.06 -16.02 -7.30
CA GLY A 250 -0.38 -16.90 -6.22
C GLY A 250 -0.13 -16.38 -4.80
N LEU A 251 0.21 -15.10 -4.59
CA LEU A 251 0.55 -14.54 -3.29
C LEU A 251 -0.53 -14.75 -2.21
N LEU A 252 -1.80 -14.71 -2.58
CA LEU A 252 -2.94 -15.02 -1.69
C LEU A 252 -3.47 -16.46 -1.86
N GLY A 253 -2.80 -17.30 -2.63
CA GLY A 253 -3.21 -18.65 -2.96
C GLY A 253 -3.52 -18.80 -4.46
N LYS A 254 -3.22 -19.97 -5.01
CA LYS A 254 -3.36 -20.24 -6.46
C LYS A 254 -4.82 -20.19 -6.93
N ASP A 255 -5.76 -20.56 -6.06
CA ASP A 255 -7.19 -20.58 -6.37
C ASP A 255 -7.81 -19.18 -6.42
N TRP A 256 -7.09 -18.15 -5.98
CA TRP A 256 -7.58 -16.77 -5.89
C TRP A 256 -6.98 -15.84 -6.96
N ILE A 257 -6.44 -16.43 -8.01
CA ILE A 257 -5.96 -15.73 -9.21
C ILE A 257 -7.16 -15.42 -10.11
N VAL A 258 -7.20 -14.20 -10.65
CA VAL A 258 -8.21 -13.77 -11.62
C VAL A 258 -7.55 -13.35 -12.93
N THR A 259 -8.10 -13.84 -14.04
CA THR A 259 -7.58 -13.66 -15.40
C THR A 259 -8.39 -12.65 -16.22
N GLY A 260 -9.52 -12.18 -15.69
CA GLY A 260 -10.40 -11.22 -16.35
C GLY A 260 -11.78 -11.17 -15.70
N SER A 261 -12.73 -10.48 -16.33
CA SER A 261 -14.04 -10.23 -15.74
C SER A 261 -14.83 -11.50 -15.39
N GLY A 262 -14.80 -12.53 -16.24
CA GLY A 262 -15.49 -13.80 -15.98
C GLY A 262 -14.97 -14.48 -14.72
N SER A 263 -13.63 -14.63 -14.59
CA SER A 263 -13.04 -15.24 -13.40
C SER A 263 -13.28 -14.42 -12.12
N VAL A 264 -13.36 -13.08 -12.23
CA VAL A 264 -13.78 -12.24 -11.10
C VAL A 264 -15.20 -12.57 -10.66
N VAL A 265 -16.14 -12.62 -11.62
CA VAL A 265 -17.55 -12.96 -11.32
C VAL A 265 -17.66 -14.30 -10.62
N ASP A 266 -16.97 -15.32 -11.12
CA ASP A 266 -17.01 -16.67 -10.53
C ASP A 266 -16.46 -16.68 -9.09
N LYS A 267 -15.29 -16.04 -8.88
CA LYS A 267 -14.66 -15.99 -7.55
C LYS A 267 -15.46 -15.16 -6.55
N VAL A 268 -15.97 -13.99 -6.96
CA VAL A 268 -16.82 -13.16 -6.11
C VAL A 268 -18.09 -13.91 -5.69
N LYS A 269 -18.74 -14.60 -6.63
CA LYS A 269 -19.93 -15.44 -6.33
C LYS A 269 -19.59 -16.60 -5.40
N GLN A 270 -18.47 -17.26 -5.62
CA GLN A 270 -17.97 -18.32 -4.74
C GLN A 270 -17.83 -17.80 -3.30
N ILE A 271 -17.13 -16.67 -3.10
CA ILE A 271 -16.92 -16.07 -1.77
C ILE A 271 -18.25 -15.58 -1.18
N PHE A 272 -19.12 -14.99 -2.00
CA PHE A 272 -20.43 -14.51 -1.56
C PHE A 272 -21.31 -15.64 -0.99
N SER A 273 -21.22 -16.84 -1.57
CA SER A 273 -21.98 -18.02 -1.11
C SER A 273 -21.35 -18.77 0.07
N MET A 274 -20.15 -18.40 0.51
CA MET A 274 -19.49 -19.02 1.66
C MET A 274 -20.21 -18.71 2.97
N SER A 275 -20.20 -19.68 3.87
CA SER A 275 -20.52 -19.45 5.27
C SER A 275 -19.51 -18.48 5.92
N ILE A 276 -19.83 -17.94 7.08
CA ILE A 276 -18.88 -17.09 7.82
C ILE A 276 -17.62 -17.87 8.22
N ASP A 277 -17.76 -19.16 8.54
CA ASP A 277 -16.64 -20.02 8.93
C ASP A 277 -15.73 -20.32 7.73
N ASP A 278 -16.30 -20.61 6.55
CA ASP A 278 -15.53 -20.82 5.32
C ASP A 278 -14.80 -19.54 4.91
N ARG A 279 -15.46 -18.38 5.03
CA ARG A 279 -14.83 -17.08 4.74
C ARG A 279 -13.71 -16.76 5.72
N THR A 280 -13.90 -17.09 7.00
CA THR A 280 -12.84 -16.95 8.02
C THR A 280 -11.65 -17.85 7.69
N SER A 281 -11.91 -19.10 7.31
CA SER A 281 -10.88 -20.05 6.90
C SER A 281 -10.10 -19.58 5.68
N LEU A 282 -10.79 -19.00 4.68
CA LEU A 282 -10.15 -18.39 3.52
C LEU A 282 -9.22 -17.23 3.89
N ILE A 283 -9.68 -16.33 4.77
CA ILE A 283 -8.86 -15.19 5.20
C ILE A 283 -7.61 -15.68 5.96
N LEU A 284 -7.75 -16.70 6.80
CA LEU A 284 -6.62 -17.33 7.50
C LEU A 284 -5.64 -18.01 6.54
N GLU A 285 -6.14 -18.67 5.50
CA GLU A 285 -5.30 -19.24 4.43
C GLU A 285 -4.49 -18.14 3.73
N GLN A 286 -5.15 -17.06 3.33
CA GLN A 286 -4.49 -15.92 2.69
C GLN A 286 -3.46 -15.24 3.60
N GLU A 287 -3.78 -15.09 4.89
CA GLU A 287 -2.84 -14.61 5.89
C GLU A 287 -1.61 -15.50 6.01
N ASN A 288 -1.81 -16.82 6.08
CA ASN A 288 -0.71 -17.78 6.17
C ASN A 288 0.16 -17.78 4.92
N ASN A 289 -0.42 -17.59 3.73
CA ASN A 289 0.34 -17.43 2.49
C ASN A 289 1.24 -16.17 2.53
N LEU A 290 0.73 -15.04 3.01
CA LEU A 290 1.53 -13.83 3.19
C LEU A 290 2.61 -14.00 4.26
N LYS A 291 2.27 -14.62 5.41
CA LYS A 291 3.23 -14.91 6.49
C LYS A 291 4.36 -15.83 6.01
N SER A 292 4.04 -16.86 5.25
CA SER A 292 5.02 -17.83 4.76
C SER A 292 6.04 -17.22 3.79
N SER A 293 5.69 -16.10 3.16
CA SER A 293 6.63 -15.33 2.33
C SER A 293 7.76 -14.68 3.14
N GLY A 294 7.56 -14.49 4.46
CA GLY A 294 8.52 -13.87 5.38
C GLY A 294 8.74 -12.37 5.23
N VAL A 295 8.15 -11.73 4.20
CA VAL A 295 8.53 -10.34 3.82
C VAL A 295 7.58 -9.26 4.33
N PHE A 296 6.41 -9.63 4.87
CA PHE A 296 5.39 -8.68 5.36
C PHE A 296 5.40 -8.52 6.89
N SER A 297 6.34 -9.16 7.59
CA SER A 297 6.45 -9.10 9.04
C SER A 297 7.10 -7.80 9.50
N ILE A 298 6.53 -7.17 10.51
CA ILE A 298 7.15 -6.03 11.18
C ILE A 298 8.49 -6.42 11.84
N ASP A 299 8.60 -7.64 12.36
CA ASP A 299 9.84 -8.12 12.97
C ASP A 299 10.97 -8.18 11.94
N GLY A 300 10.69 -8.66 10.72
CA GLY A 300 11.67 -8.66 9.63
C GLY A 300 12.15 -7.26 9.22
N VAL A 301 11.29 -6.25 9.34
CA VAL A 301 11.69 -4.85 9.12
C VAL A 301 12.61 -4.37 10.23
N VAL A 302 12.28 -4.68 11.49
CA VAL A 302 13.09 -4.27 12.64
C VAL A 302 14.44 -4.99 12.61
N ASP A 303 14.47 -6.30 12.34
CA ASP A 303 15.71 -7.08 12.19
C ASP A 303 16.61 -6.50 11.09
N PHE A 304 16.01 -6.09 9.95
CA PHE A 304 16.75 -5.41 8.88
C PHE A 304 17.36 -4.09 9.37
N LEU A 305 16.60 -3.25 10.05
CA LEU A 305 17.11 -1.98 10.56
C LEU A 305 18.23 -2.20 11.60
N GLU A 306 18.06 -3.12 12.55
CA GLU A 306 19.08 -3.47 13.55
C GLU A 306 20.37 -4.01 12.91
N SER A 307 20.27 -4.70 11.76
CA SER A 307 21.44 -5.24 11.04
C SER A 307 22.32 -4.17 10.39
N LEU A 308 21.87 -2.92 10.32
CA LEU A 308 22.60 -1.81 9.71
C LEU A 308 23.44 -1.03 10.74
N VAL A 309 23.17 -1.21 12.02
CA VAL A 309 23.85 -0.58 13.15
C VAL A 309 24.85 -1.58 13.75
#